data_dbe46184fff57c857499c617ca9c1dca
#
_entry.id   dbe46184fff57c857499c617ca9c1dca
#
_cell.length_a   1.000
_cell.length_b   1.000
_cell.length_c   1.000
_cell.angle_alpha   90.00
_cell.angle_beta   90.00
_cell.angle_gamma   90.00
#
_symmetry.space_group_name_H-M   'P 1'
#
loop_
_entity.id
_entity.type
_entity.pdbx_description
1 polymer ?
#
loop_
_entity_poly.entity_id
_entity_poly.type
_entity_poly.pdbx_seq_one_letter_code
_entity_poly.pdbx_strand_id
1 'polypeptide(L)'
;MLNVLLCVDGSRESNKAVKNFVQMVAALREMPQVHLLTVHRPVPGIGGMSRALSKGSLHKYYKEETDSALKSAQALLRKARIDCVVHAEVGDIASTIVRLAGKQHCDMIYMGTRGMGAVSGLVMGSTATKVLHLASVPVVLVH
;
A
#
# COMPACT_ATOMS: atom_id res chain seq x y z
N MET A 1 9.87 -0.87 -19.77
CA MET A 1 9.30 -1.72 -18.71
C MET A 1 8.41 -0.87 -17.83
N LEU A 2 7.18 -1.29 -17.63
CA LEU A 2 6.22 -0.60 -16.76
C LEU A 2 6.65 -0.71 -15.30
N ASN A 3 6.67 0.40 -14.56
CA ASN A 3 7.05 0.46 -13.16
C ASN A 3 5.82 0.84 -12.32
N VAL A 4 5.36 -0.05 -11.45
CA VAL A 4 4.07 0.09 -10.75
C VAL A 4 4.26 0.11 -9.25
N LEU A 5 3.66 1.10 -8.59
CA LEU A 5 3.51 1.11 -7.13
C LEU A 5 2.18 0.49 -6.74
N LEU A 6 2.21 -0.67 -6.13
CA LEU A 6 1.04 -1.40 -5.63
C LEU A 6 0.90 -1.18 -4.12
N CYS A 7 -0.14 -0.47 -3.71
CA CYS A 7 -0.35 -0.09 -2.32
C CYS A 7 -1.35 -1.03 -1.64
N VAL A 8 -0.98 -1.55 -0.47
CA VAL A 8 -1.80 -2.49 0.28
C VAL A 8 -1.81 -2.15 1.77
N ASP A 9 -2.90 -2.50 2.45
CA ASP A 9 -3.07 -2.32 3.89
C ASP A 9 -3.58 -3.59 4.60
N GLY A 10 -3.66 -4.71 3.89
CA GLY A 10 -4.18 -5.97 4.41
C GLY A 10 -5.69 -6.08 4.41
N SER A 11 -6.42 -5.04 4.02
CA SER A 11 -7.87 -5.07 3.93
C SER A 11 -8.38 -5.93 2.78
N ARG A 12 -9.68 -6.26 2.82
CA ARG A 12 -10.37 -6.98 1.76
C ARG A 12 -10.32 -6.24 0.42
N GLU A 13 -10.53 -4.94 0.45
CA GLU A 13 -10.47 -4.07 -0.73
C GLU A 13 -9.07 -3.99 -1.32
N SER A 14 -8.06 -3.91 -0.47
CA SER A 14 -6.66 -3.98 -0.86
C SER A 14 -6.36 -5.31 -1.58
N ASN A 15 -6.84 -6.43 -1.06
CA ASN A 15 -6.67 -7.74 -1.70
C ASN A 15 -7.39 -7.84 -3.05
N LYS A 16 -8.55 -7.20 -3.21
CA LYS A 16 -9.21 -7.10 -4.51
C LYS A 16 -8.34 -6.34 -5.52
N ALA A 17 -7.69 -5.26 -5.09
CA ALA A 17 -6.77 -4.52 -5.93
C ALA A 17 -5.59 -5.38 -6.38
N VAL A 18 -5.02 -6.18 -5.48
CA VAL A 18 -3.93 -7.10 -5.84
C VAL A 18 -4.39 -8.15 -6.84
N LYS A 19 -5.56 -8.75 -6.64
CA LYS A 19 -6.13 -9.74 -7.58
C LYS A 19 -6.37 -9.14 -8.96
N ASN A 20 -6.92 -7.94 -9.01
CA ASN A 20 -7.12 -7.20 -10.26
C ASN A 20 -5.78 -6.88 -10.95
N PHE A 21 -4.79 -6.45 -10.18
CA PHE A 21 -3.44 -6.20 -10.66
C PHE A 21 -2.82 -7.45 -11.30
N VAL A 22 -2.92 -8.61 -10.64
CA VAL A 22 -2.43 -9.90 -11.17
C VAL A 22 -3.08 -10.23 -12.52
N GLN A 23 -4.39 -10.02 -12.63
CA GLN A 23 -5.10 -10.22 -13.89
C GLN A 23 -4.63 -9.27 -15.00
N MET A 24 -4.40 -8.01 -14.65
CA MET A 24 -3.88 -7.01 -15.58
C MET A 24 -2.48 -7.39 -16.07
N VAL A 25 -1.59 -7.81 -15.17
CA VAL A 25 -0.23 -8.23 -15.52
C VAL A 25 -0.24 -9.43 -16.48
N ALA A 26 -1.18 -10.36 -16.32
CA ALA A 26 -1.31 -11.51 -17.22
C ALA A 26 -1.62 -11.12 -18.68
N ALA A 27 -2.15 -9.92 -18.90
CA ALA A 27 -2.43 -9.38 -20.24
C ALA A 27 -1.28 -8.55 -20.84
N LEU A 28 -0.23 -8.29 -20.05
CA LEU A 28 0.93 -7.53 -20.52
C LEU A 28 1.88 -8.42 -21.33
N ARG A 29 2.59 -7.80 -22.27
CA ARG A 29 3.65 -8.47 -23.04
C ARG A 29 4.95 -8.64 -22.25
N GLU A 30 5.18 -7.75 -21.31
CA GLU A 30 6.38 -7.74 -20.46
C GLU A 30 5.97 -7.66 -19.00
N MET A 31 6.71 -8.34 -18.14
CA MET A 31 6.50 -8.25 -16.70
C MET A 31 6.85 -6.85 -16.20
N PRO A 32 5.95 -6.21 -15.44
CA PRO A 32 6.27 -4.91 -14.86
C PRO A 32 7.26 -5.06 -13.70
N GLN A 33 7.97 -3.99 -13.38
CA GLN A 33 8.64 -3.85 -12.11
C GLN A 33 7.60 -3.45 -11.07
N VAL A 34 7.52 -4.19 -9.97
CA VAL A 34 6.49 -3.98 -8.95
C VAL A 34 7.13 -3.55 -7.64
N HIS A 35 6.69 -2.41 -7.14
CA HIS A 35 6.96 -1.94 -5.78
C HIS A 35 5.72 -2.16 -4.95
N LEU A 36 5.78 -3.05 -3.97
CA LEU A 36 4.68 -3.34 -3.05
C LEU A 36 4.86 -2.49 -1.79
N LEU A 37 3.92 -1.60 -1.52
CA LEU A 37 4.00 -0.65 -0.42
C LEU A 37 2.89 -0.87 0.59
N THR A 38 3.26 -0.90 1.87
CA THR A 38 2.33 -0.65 2.97
C THR A 38 2.82 0.54 3.80
N VAL A 39 1.89 1.40 4.21
CA VAL A 39 2.17 2.58 5.03
C VAL A 39 1.34 2.51 6.29
N HIS A 40 1.99 2.67 7.43
CA HIS A 40 1.32 2.77 8.73
C HIS A 40 1.40 4.21 9.24
N ARG A 41 0.31 4.67 9.83
CA ARG A 41 0.34 5.94 10.56
C ARG A 41 1.22 5.80 11.80
N PRO A 42 1.94 6.88 12.18
CA PRO A 42 2.68 6.86 13.43
C PRO A 42 1.76 6.56 14.61
N VAL A 43 2.25 5.80 15.58
CA VAL A 43 1.53 5.59 16.84
C VAL A 43 1.38 6.93 17.52
N PRO A 44 0.15 7.36 17.86
CA PRO A 44 -0.04 8.66 18.53
C PRO A 44 0.73 8.72 19.83
N GLY A 45 1.53 9.77 20.00
CA GLY A 45 2.14 10.11 21.27
C GLY A 45 1.06 10.64 22.22
N ILE A 46 0.36 9.75 22.91
CA ILE A 46 -0.63 10.13 23.93
C ILE A 46 0.10 10.27 25.26
N GLY A 47 0.45 11.47 25.64
CA GLY A 47 1.06 11.75 26.95
C GLY A 47 2.33 10.93 27.21
N GLY A 48 2.46 10.36 28.40
CA GLY A 48 3.60 9.53 28.78
C GLY A 48 3.67 8.15 28.11
N MET A 49 2.67 7.73 27.36
CA MET A 49 2.62 6.36 26.79
C MET A 49 3.64 6.14 25.68
N SER A 50 3.91 7.14 24.86
CA SER A 50 4.95 7.03 23.81
C SER A 50 6.36 6.94 24.41
N ARG A 51 6.55 7.49 25.63
CA ARG A 51 7.81 7.38 26.38
C ARG A 51 7.93 6.06 27.12
N ALA A 52 6.81 5.37 27.40
CA ALA A 52 6.79 4.09 28.07
C ALA A 52 7.09 2.91 27.14
N LEU A 53 6.88 3.10 25.82
CA LEU A 53 7.24 2.10 24.82
C LEU A 53 8.72 2.23 24.48
N SER A 54 9.50 1.16 24.75
CA SER A 54 10.88 1.10 24.31
C SER A 54 10.95 1.15 22.78
N LYS A 55 12.07 1.62 22.22
CA LYS A 55 12.30 1.59 20.77
C LYS A 55 12.14 0.17 20.20
N GLY A 56 12.54 -0.86 20.97
CA GLY A 56 12.38 -2.26 20.60
C GLY A 56 10.92 -2.69 20.49
N SER A 57 10.05 -2.27 21.44
CA SER A 57 8.62 -2.58 21.42
C SER A 57 7.90 -1.90 20.25
N LEU A 58 8.24 -0.67 19.95
CA LEU A 58 7.68 0.09 18.83
C LEU A 58 8.10 -0.51 17.49
N HIS A 59 9.38 -0.87 17.34
CA HIS A 59 9.90 -1.55 16.16
C HIS A 59 9.21 -2.89 15.92
N LYS A 60 9.01 -3.67 16.98
CA LYS A 60 8.29 -4.95 16.93
C LYS A 60 6.84 -4.75 16.48
N TYR A 61 6.16 -3.74 17.04
CA TYR A 61 4.79 -3.40 16.68
C TYR A 61 4.67 -3.08 15.18
N TYR A 62 5.49 -2.19 14.64
CA TYR A 62 5.46 -1.83 13.23
C TYR A 62 5.80 -3.01 12.33
N LYS A 63 6.73 -3.87 12.74
CA LYS A 63 7.06 -5.08 11.99
C LYS A 63 5.89 -6.04 11.91
N GLU A 64 5.20 -6.28 13.01
CA GLU A 64 4.03 -7.17 13.06
C GLU A 64 2.87 -6.61 12.19
N GLU A 65 2.61 -5.31 12.27
CA GLU A 65 1.60 -4.65 11.44
C GLU A 65 1.95 -4.72 9.94
N THR A 66 3.21 -4.49 9.61
CA THR A 66 3.73 -4.60 8.24
C THR A 66 3.56 -6.01 7.71
N ASP A 67 4.02 -7.01 8.44
CA ASP A 67 3.93 -8.42 8.04
C ASP A 67 2.47 -8.84 7.84
N SER A 68 1.58 -8.41 8.73
CA SER A 68 0.13 -8.66 8.62
C SER A 68 -0.47 -8.01 7.37
N ALA A 69 -0.13 -6.76 7.10
CA ALA A 69 -0.65 -6.03 5.94
C ALA A 69 -0.18 -6.61 4.61
N LEU A 70 1.06 -7.11 4.56
CA LEU A 70 1.68 -7.62 3.33
C LEU A 70 1.38 -9.08 3.04
N LYS A 71 1.01 -9.87 4.03
CA LYS A 71 0.93 -11.34 3.95
C LYS A 71 0.10 -11.83 2.76
N SER A 72 -1.13 -11.36 2.64
CA SER A 72 -2.04 -11.77 1.57
C SER A 72 -1.56 -11.30 0.20
N ALA A 73 -1.10 -10.06 0.11
CA ALA A 73 -0.59 -9.49 -1.15
C ALA A 73 0.63 -10.25 -1.65
N GLN A 74 1.59 -10.51 -0.78
CA GLN A 74 2.78 -11.29 -1.15
C GLN A 74 2.44 -12.71 -1.59
N ALA A 75 1.48 -13.37 -0.92
CA ALA A 75 1.02 -14.70 -1.29
C ALA A 75 0.39 -14.71 -2.70
N LEU A 76 -0.45 -13.71 -3.01
CA LEU A 76 -1.08 -13.57 -4.32
C LEU A 76 -0.05 -13.30 -5.43
N LEU A 77 0.90 -12.41 -5.20
CA LEU A 77 1.96 -12.09 -6.17
C LEU A 77 2.87 -13.31 -6.41
N ARG A 78 3.27 -13.99 -5.34
CA ARG A 78 4.11 -15.20 -5.44
C ARG A 78 3.42 -16.31 -6.22
N LYS A 79 2.12 -16.55 -5.97
CA LYS A 79 1.33 -17.52 -6.72
C LYS A 79 1.28 -17.20 -8.21
N ALA A 80 1.24 -15.91 -8.54
CA ALA A 80 1.25 -15.42 -9.92
C ALA A 80 2.66 -15.33 -10.52
N ARG A 81 3.71 -15.67 -9.78
CA ARG A 81 5.13 -15.54 -10.17
C ARG A 81 5.53 -14.11 -10.53
N ILE A 82 4.98 -13.15 -9.80
CA ILE A 82 5.30 -11.73 -9.93
C ILE A 82 6.26 -11.36 -8.79
N ASP A 83 7.48 -10.99 -9.14
CA ASP A 83 8.45 -10.49 -8.18
C ASP A 83 8.14 -9.04 -7.82
N CYS A 84 8.41 -8.67 -6.58
CA CYS A 84 8.21 -7.30 -6.11
C CYS A 84 9.28 -6.86 -5.12
N VAL A 85 9.57 -5.57 -5.14
CA VAL A 85 10.36 -4.91 -4.10
C VAL A 85 9.40 -4.42 -3.02
N VAL A 86 9.62 -4.86 -1.78
CA VAL A 86 8.73 -4.52 -0.66
C VAL A 86 9.20 -3.25 0.04
N HIS A 87 8.26 -2.35 0.28
CA HIS A 87 8.47 -1.13 1.05
C HIS A 87 7.49 -1.08 2.21
N ALA A 88 8.00 -0.77 3.39
CA ALA A 88 7.21 -0.53 4.58
C ALA A 88 7.60 0.83 5.14
N GLU A 89 6.63 1.72 5.21
CA GLU A 89 6.85 3.11 5.62
C GLU A 89 5.92 3.48 6.77
N VAL A 90 6.35 4.43 7.57
CA VAL A 90 5.54 5.03 8.64
C VAL A 90 5.39 6.52 8.35
N GLY A 91 4.16 7.00 8.29
CA GLY A 91 3.89 8.40 8.00
C GLY A 91 2.44 8.65 7.59
N ASP A 92 2.17 9.83 7.06
CA ASP A 92 0.90 10.11 6.40
C ASP A 92 0.76 9.24 5.16
N ILE A 93 -0.33 8.50 5.08
CA ILE A 93 -0.46 7.43 4.07
C ILE A 93 -0.40 8.00 2.65
N ALA A 94 -1.25 8.96 2.32
CA ALA A 94 -1.35 9.47 0.95
C ALA A 94 -0.06 10.17 0.47
N SER A 95 0.51 11.04 1.30
CA SER A 95 1.75 11.75 0.94
C SER A 95 2.94 10.80 0.84
N THR A 96 3.00 9.77 1.66
CA THR A 96 4.04 8.74 1.58
C THR A 96 3.93 7.93 0.29
N ILE A 97 2.72 7.55 -0.11
CA ILE A 97 2.46 6.85 -1.38
C ILE A 97 2.99 7.68 -2.56
N VAL A 98 2.59 8.94 -2.64
CA VAL A 98 2.99 9.82 -3.74
C VAL A 98 4.49 10.08 -3.76
N ARG A 99 5.09 10.32 -2.60
CA ARG A 99 6.53 10.51 -2.46
C ARG A 99 7.31 9.28 -2.93
N LEU A 100 6.87 8.08 -2.53
CA LEU A 100 7.56 6.85 -2.93
C LEU A 100 7.39 6.57 -4.42
N ALA A 101 6.22 6.83 -4.99
CA ALA A 101 5.99 6.71 -6.42
C ALA A 101 6.99 7.57 -7.22
N GLY A 102 7.21 8.82 -6.80
CA GLY A 102 8.21 9.69 -7.40
C GLY A 102 9.63 9.19 -7.20
N LYS A 103 9.98 8.79 -5.98
CA LYS A 103 11.33 8.29 -5.64
C LYS A 103 11.71 7.05 -6.43
N GLN A 104 10.77 6.16 -6.67
CA GLN A 104 10.97 4.91 -7.40
C GLN A 104 10.69 5.05 -8.91
N HIS A 105 10.42 6.27 -9.38
CA HIS A 105 10.08 6.54 -10.78
C HIS A 105 8.96 5.65 -11.32
N CYS A 106 7.92 5.46 -10.49
CA CYS A 106 6.77 4.66 -10.90
C CYS A 106 5.93 5.36 -11.96
N ASP A 107 5.48 4.60 -12.94
CA ASP A 107 4.63 5.08 -14.03
C ASP A 107 3.16 5.18 -13.62
N MET A 108 2.77 4.44 -12.59
CA MET A 108 1.41 4.45 -12.05
C MET A 108 1.35 3.97 -10.61
N ILE A 109 0.26 4.35 -9.95
CA ILE A 109 -0.11 3.85 -8.61
C ILE A 109 -1.34 2.95 -8.76
N TYR A 110 -1.34 1.81 -8.09
CA TYR A 110 -2.41 0.83 -8.10
C TYR A 110 -2.89 0.59 -6.66
N MET A 111 -4.16 0.80 -6.38
CA MET A 111 -4.69 0.69 -5.02
C MET A 111 -6.20 0.44 -5.01
N GLY A 112 -6.73 0.00 -3.87
CA GLY A 112 -8.17 -0.07 -3.64
C GLY A 112 -8.78 1.31 -3.43
N THR A 113 -10.08 1.44 -3.68
CA THR A 113 -10.82 2.69 -3.45
C THR A 113 -11.07 2.95 -1.97
N ARG A 114 -11.01 1.89 -1.12
CA ARG A 114 -11.24 1.94 0.33
C ARG A 114 -10.18 1.10 1.03
N GLY A 115 -9.93 1.40 2.28
CA GLY A 115 -9.00 0.65 3.12
C GLY A 115 -9.65 0.16 4.41
N MET A 116 -8.83 -0.16 5.41
CA MET A 116 -9.28 -0.55 6.74
C MET A 116 -10.10 0.57 7.40
N GLY A 117 -11.20 0.21 8.07
CA GLY A 117 -12.10 1.17 8.69
C GLY A 117 -13.00 1.92 7.70
N ALA A 118 -13.15 1.42 6.48
CA ALA A 118 -14.02 2.03 5.48
C ALA A 118 -15.47 2.12 5.96
N VAL A 119 -16.08 3.28 5.76
CA VAL A 119 -17.49 3.51 6.11
C VAL A 119 -18.36 2.86 5.04
N SER A 120 -19.38 2.12 5.48
CA SER A 120 -20.37 1.50 4.59
C SER A 120 -21.07 2.56 3.75
N GLY A 121 -21.25 2.27 2.46
CA GLY A 121 -21.93 3.17 1.51
C GLY A 121 -21.03 4.23 0.87
N LEU A 122 -19.80 4.41 1.31
CA LEU A 122 -18.85 5.28 0.62
C LEU A 122 -18.20 4.52 -0.54
N VAL A 123 -18.19 5.16 -1.71
CA VAL A 123 -17.56 4.61 -2.92
C VAL A 123 -16.03 4.74 -2.85
N MET A 124 -15.53 5.80 -2.23
CA MET A 124 -14.11 6.10 -2.18
C MET A 124 -13.68 6.55 -0.80
N GLY A 125 -12.58 5.97 -0.30
CA GLY A 125 -11.99 6.33 1.00
C GLY A 125 -11.18 7.63 0.96
N SER A 126 -10.88 8.15 2.16
CA SER A 126 -10.12 9.40 2.31
C SER A 126 -8.70 9.29 1.73
N THR A 127 -8.04 8.15 1.89
CA THR A 127 -6.70 7.93 1.34
C THR A 127 -6.69 7.98 -0.17
N ALA A 128 -7.61 7.26 -0.83
CA ALA A 128 -7.71 7.26 -2.29
C ALA A 128 -8.01 8.67 -2.84
N THR A 129 -8.92 9.39 -2.21
CA THR A 129 -9.25 10.78 -2.57
C THR A 129 -8.00 11.68 -2.48
N LYS A 130 -7.26 11.57 -1.39
CA LYS A 130 -6.06 12.39 -1.17
C LYS A 130 -4.93 12.02 -2.13
N VAL A 131 -4.74 10.74 -2.42
CA VAL A 131 -3.76 10.28 -3.43
C VAL A 131 -4.08 10.88 -4.80
N LEU A 132 -5.35 10.87 -5.22
CA LEU A 132 -5.76 11.47 -6.49
C LEU A 132 -5.43 12.96 -6.57
N HIS A 133 -5.58 13.69 -5.48
CA HIS A 133 -5.23 15.11 -5.45
C HIS A 133 -3.72 15.36 -5.55
N LEU A 134 -2.91 14.48 -4.98
CA LEU A 134 -1.47 14.68 -4.86
C LEU A 134 -0.67 14.01 -5.98
N ALA A 135 -1.21 12.98 -6.61
CA ALA A 135 -0.47 12.16 -7.57
C ALA A 135 -0.14 12.94 -8.86
N SER A 136 1.09 12.76 -9.34
CA SER A 136 1.56 13.25 -10.63
C SER A 136 1.59 12.16 -11.70
N VAL A 137 1.22 10.94 -11.34
CA VAL A 137 1.13 9.78 -12.24
C VAL A 137 -0.29 9.22 -12.24
N PRO A 138 -0.69 8.45 -13.26
CA PRO A 138 -1.99 7.77 -13.26
C PRO A 138 -2.19 6.92 -12.01
N VAL A 139 -3.41 6.93 -11.50
CA VAL A 139 -3.83 6.12 -10.35
C VAL A 139 -4.95 5.18 -10.79
N VAL A 140 -4.71 3.90 -10.64
CA VAL A 140 -5.73 2.86 -10.86
C VAL A 140 -6.38 2.53 -9.52
N LEU A 141 -7.67 2.78 -9.45
CA LEU A 141 -8.49 2.50 -8.28
C LEU A 141 -9.36 1.28 -8.55
N VAL A 142 -9.25 0.28 -7.68
CA VAL A 142 -10.04 -0.95 -7.77
C VAL A 142 -11.12 -0.94 -6.70
N HIS A 143 -12.36 -1.08 -7.16
CA HIS A 143 -13.54 -1.07 -6.31
C HIS A 143 -14.04 -2.49 -6.02
#